data_faee9b2edbf783c5bf346aad6a13166e
#
_entry.id   faee9b2edbf783c5bf346aad6a13166e
#
_cell.length_a   1.000
_cell.length_b   1.000
_cell.length_c   1.000
_cell.angle_alpha   90.00
_cell.angle_beta   90.00
_cell.angle_gamma   90.00
#
_symmetry.space_group_name_H-M   'P 1'
#
loop_
_entity.id
_entity.type
_entity.pdbx_description
1 polymer ?
#
loop_
_entity_poly.entity_id
_entity_poly.type
_entity_poly.pdbx_seq_one_letter_code
_entity_poly.pdbx_strand_id
1 'polypeptide(L)'
;MTRTGDEFPSLEERAQTANESNADYFVSFHRNEGDGYGVECWVNKEAEAADIALAEDIMSALESIGIQRNRGVKYGSQSNSDENYYVNNHTEMTSCLIEFGFINDTTDNELFDAHLDEYGKAIGEAILRAAEESSAVTEPETETENTTTDTSSREPNTIIENVSSLDGTCIDYGHGSNTDENNRPDGATMYQEKYGDTYNAIFIKEADEKKIYLTFDEGYEYGYSESILNTLKEKNVKAVFFVTKPYAVADPELVQRMIDEGHTVGNHSVNHPANGLPSETIDEQTNEVMETHEYVKENFGGYEMHYFRFPAGKFSEQSLAIVNNCNYTSVFWSFAYYDYDVNNQPDQTASLQKLMDKLHPGAVYLLHAESETNAAILGQFIDDARAAGYEFAQLL
;
A
#
# COMPACT_ATOMS: atom_id res chain seq x y z
N MET A 1 -12.39 -21.30 -26.17
CA MET A 1 -13.40 -21.66 -25.15
C MET A 1 -13.51 -23.17 -25.05
N THR A 2 -13.47 -23.72 -23.84
CA THR A 2 -13.59 -25.18 -23.60
C THR A 2 -15.05 -25.68 -23.69
N ARG A 3 -16.03 -24.78 -23.88
CA ARG A 3 -17.44 -25.06 -24.07
C ARG A 3 -18.06 -24.00 -25.00
N THR A 4 -18.76 -24.41 -26.04
CA THR A 4 -19.37 -23.53 -27.04
C THR A 4 -20.89 -23.69 -27.16
N GLY A 5 -21.49 -24.56 -26.35
CA GLY A 5 -22.92 -24.84 -26.32
C GLY A 5 -23.40 -25.32 -24.97
N ASP A 6 -24.63 -25.86 -24.90
CA ASP A 6 -25.19 -26.45 -23.68
C ASP A 6 -24.67 -27.88 -23.46
N GLU A 7 -23.35 -27.99 -23.43
CA GLU A 7 -22.61 -29.23 -23.19
C GLU A 7 -22.00 -29.17 -21.78
N PHE A 8 -21.75 -30.32 -21.18
CA PHE A 8 -21.16 -30.42 -19.83
C PHE A 8 -19.86 -31.25 -19.87
N PRO A 9 -18.77 -30.72 -20.48
CA PRO A 9 -17.49 -31.42 -20.46
C PRO A 9 -17.00 -31.58 -19.03
N SER A 10 -16.40 -32.72 -18.72
CA SER A 10 -15.78 -32.98 -17.43
C SER A 10 -14.65 -31.97 -17.14
N LEU A 11 -14.25 -31.83 -15.90
CA LEU A 11 -13.13 -30.96 -15.52
C LEU A 11 -11.84 -31.40 -16.23
N GLU A 12 -11.63 -32.71 -16.40
CA GLU A 12 -10.52 -33.29 -17.13
C GLU A 12 -10.54 -32.87 -18.62
N GLU A 13 -11.69 -32.99 -19.30
CA GLU A 13 -11.85 -32.57 -20.69
C GLU A 13 -11.62 -31.06 -20.88
N ARG A 14 -12.00 -30.24 -19.88
CA ARG A 14 -11.75 -28.78 -19.93
C ARG A 14 -10.27 -28.48 -19.84
N ALA A 15 -9.55 -29.06 -18.88
CA ALA A 15 -8.11 -28.86 -18.71
C ALA A 15 -7.34 -29.39 -19.93
N GLN A 16 -7.71 -30.57 -20.44
CA GLN A 16 -7.10 -31.14 -21.65
C GLN A 16 -7.33 -30.24 -22.88
N THR A 17 -8.55 -29.74 -23.08
CA THR A 17 -8.86 -28.82 -24.19
C THR A 17 -8.03 -27.55 -24.11
N ALA A 18 -7.83 -27.00 -22.91
CA ALA A 18 -6.99 -25.83 -22.68
C ALA A 18 -5.53 -26.11 -23.05
N ASN A 19 -4.95 -27.20 -22.53
CA ASN A 19 -3.56 -27.57 -22.80
C ASN A 19 -3.29 -27.89 -24.29
N GLU A 20 -4.24 -28.56 -24.96
CA GLU A 20 -4.15 -28.85 -26.40
C GLU A 20 -4.31 -27.61 -27.30
N SER A 21 -4.87 -26.51 -26.78
CA SER A 21 -5.10 -25.28 -27.56
C SER A 21 -3.87 -24.40 -27.73
N ASN A 22 -2.76 -24.69 -27.03
CA ASN A 22 -1.58 -23.84 -26.91
C ASN A 22 -1.96 -22.39 -26.50
N ALA A 23 -2.92 -22.22 -25.60
CA ALA A 23 -3.28 -20.93 -25.04
C ALA A 23 -2.24 -20.52 -23.99
N ASP A 24 -1.96 -19.24 -23.90
CA ASP A 24 -1.04 -18.67 -22.90
C ASP A 24 -1.73 -18.44 -21.55
N TYR A 25 -3.05 -18.30 -21.57
CA TYR A 25 -3.87 -18.01 -20.39
C TYR A 25 -5.13 -18.88 -20.34
N PHE A 26 -5.51 -19.29 -19.12
CA PHE A 26 -6.75 -20.00 -18.84
C PHE A 26 -7.52 -19.31 -17.73
N VAL A 27 -8.73 -18.81 -18.03
CA VAL A 27 -9.62 -18.18 -17.04
C VAL A 27 -10.94 -18.95 -16.99
N SER A 28 -11.27 -19.48 -15.81
CA SER A 28 -12.51 -20.22 -15.56
C SER A 28 -13.55 -19.33 -14.88
N PHE A 29 -14.77 -19.29 -15.43
CA PHE A 29 -15.86 -18.43 -14.96
C PHE A 29 -16.90 -19.25 -14.19
N HIS A 30 -17.19 -18.87 -12.96
CA HIS A 30 -18.11 -19.52 -12.07
C HIS A 30 -18.98 -18.53 -11.29
N ARG A 31 -20.01 -19.04 -10.63
CA ARG A 31 -20.82 -18.37 -9.62
C ARG A 31 -20.82 -19.20 -8.36
N ASN A 32 -20.52 -18.57 -7.26
CA ASN A 32 -20.42 -19.21 -5.94
C ASN A 32 -21.80 -19.64 -5.39
N GLU A 33 -21.82 -20.62 -4.51
CA GLU A 33 -23.04 -21.09 -3.82
C GLU A 33 -22.82 -21.00 -2.30
N GLY A 34 -23.88 -20.65 -1.55
CA GLY A 34 -23.87 -20.56 -0.08
C GLY A 34 -24.36 -19.21 0.43
N ASP A 35 -24.12 -18.95 1.71
CA ASP A 35 -24.62 -17.75 2.42
C ASP A 35 -23.63 -16.56 2.38
N GLY A 36 -22.74 -16.53 1.39
CA GLY A 36 -21.78 -15.44 1.18
C GLY A 36 -22.28 -14.38 0.19
N TYR A 37 -21.45 -13.35 -0.04
CA TYR A 37 -21.63 -12.35 -1.09
C TYR A 37 -20.27 -11.79 -1.54
N GLY A 38 -20.23 -11.25 -2.77
CA GLY A 38 -19.03 -10.64 -3.37
C GLY A 38 -18.24 -11.60 -4.26
N VAL A 39 -17.31 -11.04 -5.03
CA VAL A 39 -16.49 -11.71 -6.05
C VAL A 39 -15.15 -12.14 -5.49
N GLU A 40 -14.66 -13.31 -5.89
CA GLU A 40 -13.33 -13.81 -5.52
C GLU A 40 -12.67 -14.52 -6.71
N CYS A 41 -11.35 -14.52 -6.74
CA CYS A 41 -10.57 -15.21 -7.77
C CYS A 41 -9.65 -16.25 -7.10
N TRP A 42 -9.63 -17.46 -7.64
CA TRP A 42 -8.88 -18.59 -7.09
C TRP A 42 -7.73 -18.96 -8.00
N VAL A 43 -6.55 -19.11 -7.43
CA VAL A 43 -5.35 -19.60 -8.10
C VAL A 43 -4.88 -20.93 -7.49
N ASN A 44 -3.92 -21.59 -8.12
CA ASN A 44 -3.29 -22.77 -7.55
C ASN A 44 -2.67 -22.44 -6.19
N LYS A 45 -2.68 -23.38 -5.25
CA LYS A 45 -1.99 -23.28 -3.95
C LYS A 45 -0.49 -22.99 -4.10
N GLU A 46 0.12 -23.51 -5.16
CA GLU A 46 1.52 -23.29 -5.54
C GLU A 46 1.59 -22.37 -6.79
N ALA A 47 0.71 -21.36 -6.84
CA ALA A 47 0.60 -20.44 -7.97
C ALA A 47 1.93 -19.74 -8.25
N GLU A 48 2.26 -19.62 -9.53
CA GLU A 48 3.37 -18.80 -9.98
C GLU A 48 3.00 -17.31 -9.94
N ALA A 49 3.99 -16.44 -9.95
CA ALA A 49 3.76 -14.98 -9.91
C ALA A 49 2.81 -14.51 -11.01
N ALA A 50 2.86 -15.13 -12.20
CA ALA A 50 1.98 -14.80 -13.32
C ALA A 50 0.50 -15.15 -13.07
N ASP A 51 0.21 -16.26 -12.35
CA ASP A 51 -1.16 -16.63 -11.98
C ASP A 51 -1.77 -15.60 -11.02
N ILE A 52 -0.95 -15.20 -10.04
CA ILE A 52 -1.35 -14.23 -9.01
C ILE A 52 -1.59 -12.86 -9.65
N ALA A 53 -0.65 -12.37 -10.46
CA ALA A 53 -0.76 -11.08 -11.13
C ALA A 53 -2.01 -11.00 -12.04
N LEU A 54 -2.26 -12.04 -12.84
CA LEU A 54 -3.46 -12.12 -13.67
C LEU A 54 -4.75 -12.07 -12.82
N ALA A 55 -4.79 -12.82 -11.72
CA ALA A 55 -5.96 -12.86 -10.83
C ALA A 55 -6.20 -11.51 -10.13
N GLU A 56 -5.15 -10.83 -9.70
CA GLU A 56 -5.22 -9.51 -9.05
C GLU A 56 -5.66 -8.42 -10.04
N ASP A 57 -5.10 -8.40 -11.24
CA ASP A 57 -5.51 -7.45 -12.30
C ASP A 57 -6.98 -7.63 -12.67
N ILE A 58 -7.45 -8.87 -12.82
CA ILE A 58 -8.86 -9.17 -13.04
C ILE A 58 -9.73 -8.67 -11.89
N MET A 59 -9.36 -8.95 -10.64
CA MET A 59 -10.14 -8.53 -9.47
C MET A 59 -10.22 -7.02 -9.34
N SER A 60 -9.12 -6.31 -9.59
CA SER A 60 -9.07 -4.86 -9.64
C SER A 60 -9.97 -4.27 -10.72
N ALA A 61 -9.93 -4.85 -11.93
CA ALA A 61 -10.76 -4.43 -13.05
C ALA A 61 -12.26 -4.63 -12.77
N LEU A 62 -12.64 -5.75 -12.16
CA LEU A 62 -14.03 -6.02 -11.78
C LEU A 62 -14.52 -5.07 -10.67
N GLU A 63 -13.67 -4.75 -9.72
CA GLU A 63 -14.00 -3.81 -8.65
C GLU A 63 -14.23 -2.40 -9.17
N SER A 64 -13.45 -1.95 -10.16
CA SER A 64 -13.62 -0.63 -10.78
C SER A 64 -14.93 -0.46 -11.54
N ILE A 65 -15.54 -1.55 -12.04
CA ILE A 65 -16.86 -1.53 -12.69
C ILE A 65 -17.97 -1.47 -11.65
N GLY A 66 -17.80 -2.18 -10.53
CA GLY A 66 -18.71 -2.24 -9.41
C GLY A 66 -19.14 -3.67 -9.09
N ILE A 67 -18.60 -4.20 -8.00
CA ILE A 67 -19.01 -5.47 -7.38
C ILE A 67 -19.47 -5.20 -5.96
N GLN A 68 -20.29 -6.07 -5.40
CA GLN A 68 -20.81 -5.86 -4.05
C GLN A 68 -19.70 -5.87 -2.99
N ARG A 69 -18.69 -6.73 -3.19
CA ARG A 69 -17.51 -6.85 -2.35
C ARG A 69 -16.41 -7.55 -3.12
N ASN A 70 -15.21 -7.00 -3.07
CA ASN A 70 -13.99 -7.68 -3.47
C ASN A 70 -13.54 -8.61 -2.31
N ARG A 71 -13.49 -9.91 -2.57
CA ARG A 71 -13.04 -10.93 -1.60
C ARG A 71 -11.59 -11.32 -1.82
N GLY A 72 -10.94 -10.73 -2.85
CA GLY A 72 -9.53 -10.92 -3.18
C GLY A 72 -9.21 -12.23 -3.88
N VAL A 73 -7.92 -12.43 -4.09
CA VAL A 73 -7.34 -13.66 -4.62
C VAL A 73 -7.25 -14.70 -3.50
N LYS A 74 -7.60 -15.94 -3.81
CA LYS A 74 -7.62 -17.09 -2.90
C LYS A 74 -6.76 -18.20 -3.47
N TYR A 75 -6.20 -19.02 -2.59
CA TYR A 75 -5.31 -20.13 -2.95
C TYR A 75 -5.97 -21.48 -2.66
N GLY A 76 -5.83 -22.43 -3.58
CA GLY A 76 -6.37 -23.77 -3.41
C GLY A 76 -7.80 -23.94 -3.90
N SER A 77 -8.73 -24.35 -3.06
CA SER A 77 -10.16 -24.48 -3.36
C SER A 77 -11.04 -24.14 -2.17
N GLN A 78 -12.27 -23.72 -2.44
CA GLN A 78 -13.24 -23.36 -1.41
C GLN A 78 -13.60 -24.55 -0.48
N SER A 79 -13.64 -25.76 -1.00
CA SER A 79 -14.03 -26.97 -0.24
C SER A 79 -12.93 -27.48 0.69
N ASN A 80 -11.67 -27.24 0.34
CA ASN A 80 -10.50 -27.66 1.11
C ASN A 80 -9.28 -26.83 0.71
N SER A 81 -8.78 -25.99 1.61
CA SER A 81 -7.60 -25.14 1.36
C SER A 81 -6.30 -25.95 1.07
N ASP A 82 -6.29 -27.24 1.41
CA ASP A 82 -5.17 -28.13 1.10
C ASP A 82 -5.24 -28.75 -0.31
N GLU A 83 -6.34 -28.51 -1.03
CA GLU A 83 -6.56 -29.00 -2.39
C GLU A 83 -6.75 -27.83 -3.35
N ASN A 84 -6.42 -28.03 -4.62
CA ASN A 84 -6.66 -27.06 -5.67
C ASN A 84 -7.99 -27.31 -6.40
N TYR A 85 -8.57 -26.26 -7.00
CA TYR A 85 -9.54 -26.49 -8.07
C TYR A 85 -8.92 -27.31 -9.18
N TYR A 86 -9.65 -28.32 -9.67
CA TYR A 86 -9.13 -29.26 -10.66
C TYR A 86 -8.53 -28.56 -11.88
N VAL A 87 -9.22 -27.58 -12.43
CA VAL A 87 -8.78 -26.87 -13.63
C VAL A 87 -7.50 -26.09 -13.37
N ASN A 88 -7.35 -25.36 -12.26
CA ASN A 88 -6.12 -24.63 -11.92
C ASN A 88 -4.93 -25.57 -11.66
N ASN A 89 -5.19 -26.83 -11.27
CA ASN A 89 -4.14 -27.81 -11.00
C ASN A 89 -3.68 -28.61 -12.25
N HIS A 90 -4.50 -28.62 -13.31
CA HIS A 90 -4.26 -29.46 -14.48
C HIS A 90 -4.13 -28.67 -15.77
N THR A 91 -4.16 -27.35 -15.76
CA THR A 91 -3.76 -26.48 -16.86
C THR A 91 -2.28 -26.15 -16.78
N GLU A 92 -1.61 -26.06 -17.93
CA GLU A 92 -0.15 -25.89 -18.03
C GLU A 92 0.26 -24.43 -18.25
N MET A 93 -0.70 -23.55 -18.47
CA MET A 93 -0.53 -22.10 -18.68
C MET A 93 -0.94 -21.32 -17.45
N THR A 94 -0.61 -20.02 -17.42
CA THR A 94 -1.11 -19.10 -16.40
C THR A 94 -2.63 -19.20 -16.27
N SER A 95 -3.12 -19.46 -15.02
CA SER A 95 -4.52 -19.83 -14.83
C SER A 95 -5.14 -19.27 -13.54
N CYS A 96 -6.43 -18.89 -13.64
CA CYS A 96 -7.26 -18.56 -12.47
C CYS A 96 -8.73 -18.97 -12.67
N LEU A 97 -9.48 -19.02 -11.56
CA LEU A 97 -10.92 -19.29 -11.53
C LEU A 97 -11.63 -18.16 -10.80
N ILE A 98 -12.58 -17.50 -11.47
CA ILE A 98 -13.35 -16.37 -10.94
C ILE A 98 -14.72 -16.86 -10.48
N GLU A 99 -15.09 -16.52 -9.26
CA GLU A 99 -16.43 -16.66 -8.70
C GLU A 99 -17.12 -15.29 -8.67
N PHE A 100 -18.00 -15.04 -9.66
CA PHE A 100 -18.74 -13.76 -9.83
C PHE A 100 -19.88 -13.59 -8.84
N GLY A 101 -19.58 -13.58 -7.57
CA GLY A 101 -20.58 -13.47 -6.51
C GLY A 101 -21.38 -14.75 -6.29
N PHE A 102 -22.30 -14.70 -5.35
CA PHE A 102 -23.08 -15.83 -4.90
C PHE A 102 -24.45 -15.89 -5.59
N ILE A 103 -24.84 -17.06 -6.13
CA ILE A 103 -26.12 -17.24 -6.81
C ILE A 103 -27.32 -17.05 -5.88
N ASN A 104 -27.11 -17.18 -4.56
CA ASN A 104 -28.15 -17.02 -3.53
C ASN A 104 -28.28 -15.57 -3.05
N ASP A 105 -27.35 -14.67 -3.43
CA ASP A 105 -27.40 -13.25 -3.06
C ASP A 105 -28.03 -12.40 -4.15
N THR A 106 -29.03 -11.60 -3.77
CA THR A 106 -29.80 -10.79 -4.72
C THR A 106 -28.98 -9.67 -5.33
N THR A 107 -28.13 -9.01 -4.53
CA THR A 107 -27.31 -7.88 -4.99
C THR A 107 -26.21 -8.37 -5.93
N ASP A 108 -25.54 -9.48 -5.62
CA ASP A 108 -24.57 -10.10 -6.52
C ASP A 108 -25.19 -10.48 -7.87
N ASN A 109 -26.44 -10.98 -7.87
CA ASN A 109 -27.16 -11.30 -9.09
C ASN A 109 -27.50 -10.04 -9.91
N GLU A 110 -28.01 -8.99 -9.26
CA GLU A 110 -28.34 -7.72 -9.92
C GLU A 110 -27.11 -7.05 -10.53
N LEU A 111 -25.97 -7.03 -9.84
CA LEU A 111 -24.71 -6.49 -10.34
C LEU A 111 -24.15 -7.33 -11.47
N PHE A 112 -24.16 -8.66 -11.36
CA PHE A 112 -23.71 -9.55 -12.41
C PHE A 112 -24.51 -9.35 -13.71
N ASP A 113 -25.85 -9.30 -13.62
CA ASP A 113 -26.71 -9.11 -14.78
C ASP A 113 -26.54 -7.70 -15.41
N ALA A 114 -26.33 -6.67 -14.56
CA ALA A 114 -26.16 -5.30 -15.03
C ALA A 114 -24.81 -5.06 -15.74
N HIS A 115 -23.75 -5.73 -15.32
CA HIS A 115 -22.37 -5.45 -15.77
C HIS A 115 -21.70 -6.60 -16.53
N LEU A 116 -22.44 -7.63 -16.94
CA LEU A 116 -21.88 -8.83 -17.60
C LEU A 116 -20.94 -8.52 -18.77
N ASP A 117 -21.35 -7.62 -19.66
CA ASP A 117 -20.58 -7.23 -20.84
C ASP A 117 -19.32 -6.41 -20.44
N GLU A 118 -19.43 -5.56 -19.42
CA GLU A 118 -18.33 -4.74 -18.91
C GLU A 118 -17.30 -5.62 -18.19
N TYR A 119 -17.74 -6.60 -17.41
CA TYR A 119 -16.86 -7.60 -16.78
C TYR A 119 -16.11 -8.41 -17.86
N GLY A 120 -16.80 -8.88 -18.89
CA GLY A 120 -16.17 -9.62 -19.97
C GLY A 120 -15.09 -8.82 -20.69
N LYS A 121 -15.35 -7.53 -20.93
CA LYS A 121 -14.39 -6.60 -21.52
C LYS A 121 -13.18 -6.36 -20.62
N ALA A 122 -13.41 -6.07 -19.35
CA ALA A 122 -12.34 -5.79 -18.38
C ALA A 122 -11.40 -6.99 -18.19
N ILE A 123 -11.95 -8.20 -18.13
CA ILE A 123 -11.15 -9.43 -18.06
C ILE A 123 -10.33 -9.63 -19.34
N GLY A 124 -10.92 -9.37 -20.51
CA GLY A 124 -10.18 -9.43 -21.76
C GLY A 124 -9.03 -8.43 -21.82
N GLU A 125 -9.21 -7.22 -21.31
CA GLU A 125 -8.17 -6.20 -21.22
C GLU A 125 -7.08 -6.60 -20.20
N ALA A 126 -7.43 -7.20 -19.06
CA ALA A 126 -6.48 -7.73 -18.10
C ALA A 126 -5.59 -8.84 -18.71
N ILE A 127 -6.18 -9.78 -19.44
CA ILE A 127 -5.43 -10.82 -20.16
C ILE A 127 -4.48 -10.21 -21.20
N LEU A 128 -4.92 -9.18 -21.93
CA LEU A 128 -4.07 -8.50 -22.92
C LEU A 128 -2.88 -7.79 -22.27
N ARG A 129 -3.08 -7.11 -21.13
CA ARG A 129 -1.98 -6.52 -20.37
C ARG A 129 -0.98 -7.57 -19.91
N ALA A 130 -1.43 -8.67 -19.34
CA ALA A 130 -0.56 -9.78 -18.93
C ALA A 130 0.24 -10.36 -20.12
N ALA A 131 -0.35 -10.43 -21.31
CA ALA A 131 0.33 -10.89 -22.52
C ALA A 131 1.39 -9.90 -23.03
N GLU A 132 1.13 -8.59 -22.96
CA GLU A 132 2.08 -7.55 -23.35
C GLU A 132 3.30 -7.54 -22.41
N GLU A 133 3.10 -7.69 -21.11
CA GLU A 133 4.18 -7.78 -20.10
C GLU A 133 5.04 -9.03 -20.30
N SER A 134 4.43 -10.18 -20.57
CA SER A 134 5.17 -11.42 -20.91
C SER A 134 6.01 -11.29 -22.18
N SER A 135 5.58 -10.45 -23.13
CA SER A 135 6.28 -10.23 -24.41
C SER A 135 7.44 -9.24 -24.31
N ALA A 136 7.41 -8.33 -23.34
CA ALA A 136 8.44 -7.31 -23.14
C ALA A 136 9.78 -7.86 -22.61
N VAL A 137 9.80 -9.09 -22.10
CA VAL A 137 10.99 -9.75 -21.53
C VAL A 137 11.96 -10.28 -22.61
N THR A 138 11.65 -10.19 -23.91
CA THR A 138 12.42 -10.88 -24.98
C THR A 138 13.13 -9.99 -26.02
N GLU A 139 13.28 -8.67 -25.86
CA GLU A 139 14.13 -7.87 -26.74
C GLU A 139 15.24 -7.13 -25.99
N PRO A 140 16.50 -7.07 -26.53
CA PRO A 140 17.59 -6.36 -25.88
C PRO A 140 17.49 -4.85 -26.09
N GLU A 141 17.53 -4.11 -25.01
CA GLU A 141 17.46 -2.65 -24.95
C GLU A 141 18.49 -1.95 -25.83
N THR A 142 18.01 -1.03 -26.67
CA THR A 142 18.81 0.03 -27.26
C THR A 142 18.64 1.27 -26.39
N GLU A 143 19.75 1.69 -25.76
CA GLU A 143 19.84 2.87 -24.90
C GLU A 143 19.38 4.13 -25.64
N THR A 144 18.38 4.80 -25.07
CA THR A 144 18.16 6.24 -25.24
C THR A 144 18.20 6.91 -23.88
N GLU A 145 19.25 7.67 -23.69
CA GLU A 145 19.43 8.52 -22.51
C GLU A 145 18.20 9.40 -22.27
N ASN A 146 17.53 9.19 -21.15
CA ASN A 146 16.68 10.20 -20.56
C ASN A 146 17.05 10.32 -19.07
N THR A 147 17.34 11.53 -18.64
CA THR A 147 17.85 11.90 -17.33
C THR A 147 16.95 11.38 -16.22
N THR A 148 17.38 10.29 -15.59
CA THR A 148 16.77 9.73 -14.38
C THR A 148 17.37 10.39 -13.16
N THR A 149 16.50 10.83 -12.27
CA THR A 149 16.80 11.03 -10.86
C THR A 149 17.46 9.78 -10.29
N ASP A 150 18.55 10.00 -9.60
CA ASP A 150 19.43 9.04 -8.96
C ASP A 150 18.68 8.03 -8.09
N THR A 151 18.41 6.83 -8.62
CA THR A 151 18.10 5.65 -7.81
C THR A 151 19.43 5.04 -7.41
N SER A 152 20.06 5.59 -6.35
CA SER A 152 21.16 4.91 -5.70
C SER A 152 20.65 3.56 -5.22
N SER A 153 21.26 2.48 -5.63
CA SER A 153 20.96 1.12 -5.17
C SER A 153 21.14 1.07 -3.65
N ARG A 154 20.00 1.17 -2.92
CA ARG A 154 19.99 0.99 -1.47
C ARG A 154 20.39 -0.45 -1.18
N GLU A 155 21.38 -0.64 -0.28
CA GLU A 155 21.71 -1.97 0.21
C GLU A 155 20.48 -2.56 0.95
N PRO A 156 20.15 -3.84 0.69
CA PRO A 156 19.06 -4.51 1.39
C PRO A 156 19.26 -4.49 2.90
N ASN A 157 18.17 -4.38 3.65
CA ASN A 157 18.19 -4.46 5.09
C ASN A 157 18.76 -5.81 5.56
N THR A 158 19.47 -5.80 6.68
CA THR A 158 19.89 -7.06 7.32
C THR A 158 18.67 -7.81 7.81
N ILE A 159 18.51 -9.05 7.39
CA ILE A 159 17.38 -9.91 7.79
C ILE A 159 17.45 -10.22 9.29
N ILE A 160 16.34 -10.03 9.97
CA ILE A 160 16.14 -10.38 11.37
C ILE A 160 15.58 -11.79 11.44
N GLU A 161 16.34 -12.69 12.00
CA GLU A 161 15.99 -14.11 12.13
C GLU A 161 14.97 -14.37 13.26
N ASN A 162 14.26 -15.48 13.17
CA ASN A 162 13.35 -15.98 14.22
C ASN A 162 12.22 -14.99 14.61
N VAL A 163 11.65 -14.31 13.63
CA VAL A 163 10.56 -13.32 13.79
C VAL A 163 9.42 -13.85 14.67
N SER A 164 9.05 -15.13 14.52
CA SER A 164 7.98 -15.77 15.31
C SER A 164 8.27 -15.87 16.81
N SER A 165 9.53 -15.71 17.24
CA SER A 165 9.93 -15.75 18.65
C SER A 165 10.04 -14.35 19.30
N LEU A 166 9.92 -13.29 18.52
CA LEU A 166 9.95 -11.92 19.02
C LEU A 166 8.65 -11.57 19.75
N ASP A 167 8.72 -10.56 20.61
CA ASP A 167 7.55 -10.08 21.36
C ASP A 167 6.52 -9.45 20.39
N GLY A 168 5.35 -10.08 20.27
CA GLY A 168 4.20 -9.61 19.51
C GLY A 168 3.28 -8.68 20.31
N THR A 169 3.60 -8.35 21.57
CA THR A 169 2.78 -7.46 22.39
C THR A 169 2.68 -6.08 21.74
N CYS A 170 1.44 -5.64 21.48
CA CYS A 170 1.19 -4.35 20.86
C CYS A 170 1.63 -3.19 21.78
N ILE A 171 2.42 -2.31 21.25
CA ILE A 171 2.82 -1.03 21.82
C ILE A 171 2.03 0.07 21.12
N ASP A 172 1.30 0.86 21.90
CA ASP A 172 0.61 2.06 21.42
C ASP A 172 1.60 3.24 21.52
N TYR A 173 2.14 3.65 20.38
CA TYR A 173 3.22 4.63 20.34
C TYR A 173 2.77 6.02 20.74
N GLY A 174 3.52 6.64 21.62
CA GLY A 174 3.42 8.05 21.97
C GLY A 174 4.80 8.69 22.02
N HIS A 175 4.98 9.84 21.38
CA HIS A 175 6.26 10.55 21.32
C HIS A 175 6.70 11.12 22.69
N GLY A 176 5.84 11.05 23.70
CA GLY A 176 6.11 11.58 25.04
C GLY A 176 5.65 13.03 25.20
N SER A 177 5.58 13.47 26.46
CA SER A 177 5.14 14.84 26.82
C SER A 177 6.24 15.69 27.45
N ASN A 178 7.26 15.06 28.05
CA ASN A 178 8.43 15.77 28.57
C ASN A 178 9.45 15.94 27.45
N THR A 179 10.29 16.96 27.58
CA THR A 179 11.32 17.28 26.59
C THR A 179 12.67 17.49 27.27
N ASP A 180 13.74 17.24 26.53
CA ASP A 180 15.10 17.61 26.93
C ASP A 180 15.37 19.12 26.75
N GLU A 181 16.60 19.55 26.96
CA GLU A 181 17.04 20.95 26.83
C GLU A 181 16.93 21.48 25.37
N ASN A 182 16.85 20.59 24.38
CA ASN A 182 16.68 20.91 22.97
C ASN A 182 15.22 20.79 22.51
N ASN A 183 14.27 20.66 23.43
CA ASN A 183 12.86 20.47 23.18
C ASN A 183 12.50 19.13 22.50
N ARG A 184 13.41 18.14 22.52
CA ARG A 184 13.19 16.81 21.93
C ARG A 184 12.36 15.96 22.90
N PRO A 185 11.29 15.30 22.45
CA PRO A 185 10.39 14.55 23.32
C PRO A 185 11.00 13.24 23.81
N ASP A 186 10.79 12.95 25.09
CA ASP A 186 11.39 11.82 25.82
C ASP A 186 10.96 10.44 25.27
N GLY A 187 9.71 10.29 24.83
CA GLY A 187 9.23 9.06 24.26
C GLY A 187 9.91 8.77 22.92
N ALA A 188 10.01 9.76 22.03
CA ALA A 188 10.65 9.56 20.73
C ALA A 188 12.14 9.21 20.85
N THR A 189 12.87 9.89 21.76
CA THR A 189 14.30 9.58 22.02
C THR A 189 14.48 8.20 22.64
N MET A 190 13.65 7.83 23.59
CA MET A 190 13.68 6.51 24.23
C MET A 190 13.42 5.38 23.21
N TYR A 191 12.43 5.54 22.36
CA TYR A 191 12.11 4.52 21.34
C TYR A 191 13.19 4.47 20.24
N GLN A 192 13.78 5.63 19.87
CA GLN A 192 14.90 5.67 18.94
C GLN A 192 16.11 4.89 19.49
N GLU A 193 16.48 5.10 20.75
CA GLU A 193 17.56 4.36 21.40
C GLU A 193 17.28 2.86 21.50
N LYS A 194 16.02 2.49 21.76
CA LYS A 194 15.65 1.08 21.96
C LYS A 194 15.53 0.29 20.67
N TYR A 195 14.96 0.87 19.63
CA TYR A 195 14.55 0.14 18.43
C TYR A 195 15.19 0.63 17.14
N GLY A 196 15.71 1.86 17.12
CA GLY A 196 16.17 2.51 15.89
C GLY A 196 17.13 1.68 15.09
N ASP A 197 18.29 1.35 15.65
CA ASP A 197 19.34 0.60 14.94
C ASP A 197 18.97 -0.88 14.74
N THR A 198 18.31 -1.47 15.76
CA THR A 198 18.00 -2.91 15.74
C THR A 198 16.99 -3.26 14.68
N TYR A 199 15.98 -2.41 14.46
CA TYR A 199 14.86 -2.67 13.56
C TYR A 199 14.77 -1.70 12.40
N ASN A 200 15.83 -0.94 12.14
CA ASN A 200 15.83 0.08 11.10
C ASN A 200 14.61 1.01 11.21
N ALA A 201 14.44 1.63 12.39
CA ALA A 201 13.29 2.48 12.71
C ALA A 201 13.71 3.91 13.03
N ILE A 202 12.91 4.88 12.62
CA ILE A 202 13.10 6.30 12.85
C ILE A 202 11.92 6.81 13.69
N PHE A 203 12.19 7.23 14.92
CA PHE A 203 11.25 7.92 15.79
C PHE A 203 11.56 9.40 15.89
N ILE A 204 12.84 9.74 15.79
CA ILE A 204 13.41 11.07 15.75
C ILE A 204 14.79 10.97 15.09
N LYS A 205 15.22 11.99 14.37
CA LYS A 205 16.55 12.03 13.75
C LYS A 205 17.59 12.65 14.72
N GLU A 206 18.86 12.67 14.29
CA GLU A 206 19.96 13.23 15.06
C GLU A 206 19.75 14.71 15.43
N ALA A 207 20.33 15.12 16.55
CA ALA A 207 20.19 16.47 17.10
C ALA A 207 21.20 17.49 16.57
N ASP A 208 22.18 17.06 15.79
CA ASP A 208 23.34 17.86 15.40
C ASP A 208 22.99 19.07 14.52
N GLU A 209 21.85 19.01 13.82
CA GLU A 209 21.38 20.06 12.92
C GLU A 209 19.90 20.38 13.19
N LYS A 210 19.56 21.67 13.09
CA LYS A 210 18.16 22.13 13.18
C LYS A 210 17.37 21.76 11.93
N LYS A 211 17.19 20.46 11.70
CA LYS A 211 16.40 19.93 10.59
C LYS A 211 15.02 19.45 11.03
N ILE A 212 14.05 19.67 10.17
CA ILE A 212 12.66 19.19 10.30
C ILE A 212 12.36 18.32 9.08
N TYR A 213 11.71 17.19 9.33
CA TYR A 213 11.23 16.27 8.32
C TYR A 213 9.70 16.27 8.36
N LEU A 214 9.11 16.78 7.28
CA LEU A 214 7.64 16.79 7.14
C LEU A 214 7.17 15.46 6.60
N THR A 215 6.16 14.90 7.25
CA THR A 215 5.50 13.68 6.81
C THR A 215 3.99 13.85 6.90
N PHE A 216 3.28 13.30 5.90
CA PHE A 216 1.82 13.31 5.82
C PHE A 216 1.32 11.88 5.72
N ASP A 217 0.26 11.56 6.46
CA ASP A 217 -0.46 10.32 6.30
C ASP A 217 -1.68 10.57 5.42
N GLU A 218 -1.87 9.69 4.42
CA GLU A 218 -2.88 9.80 3.37
C GLU A 218 -3.78 8.55 3.43
N GLY A 219 -4.91 8.67 4.11
CA GLY A 219 -5.92 7.63 4.16
C GLY A 219 -7.04 7.84 3.15
N TYR A 220 -7.51 9.07 3.04
CA TYR A 220 -8.59 9.51 2.15
C TYR A 220 -8.34 10.93 1.67
N GLU A 221 -8.74 11.26 0.42
CA GLU A 221 -8.67 12.62 -0.10
C GLU A 221 -9.90 13.45 0.31
N TYR A 222 -9.66 14.65 0.81
CA TYR A 222 -10.70 15.63 1.17
C TYR A 222 -10.56 16.97 0.44
N GLY A 223 -9.77 17.01 -0.64
CA GLY A 223 -9.57 18.18 -1.48
C GLY A 223 -8.44 19.12 -1.02
N TYR A 224 -7.60 18.69 -0.08
CA TYR A 224 -6.52 19.53 0.46
C TYR A 224 -5.11 19.09 0.03
N SER A 225 -4.90 17.83 -0.39
CA SER A 225 -3.58 17.33 -0.81
C SER A 225 -3.00 18.14 -1.97
N GLU A 226 -3.82 18.58 -2.93
CA GLU A 226 -3.36 19.46 -4.01
C GLU A 226 -2.83 20.80 -3.48
N SER A 227 -3.53 21.42 -2.52
CA SER A 227 -3.13 22.68 -1.90
C SER A 227 -1.84 22.55 -1.10
N ILE A 228 -1.67 21.43 -0.38
CA ILE A 228 -0.44 21.10 0.37
C ILE A 228 0.73 20.94 -0.61
N LEU A 229 0.58 20.18 -1.69
CA LEU A 229 1.60 20.02 -2.73
C LEU A 229 1.97 21.36 -3.38
N ASN A 230 0.99 22.22 -3.69
CA ASN A 230 1.25 23.56 -4.22
C ASN A 230 2.10 24.39 -3.25
N THR A 231 1.78 24.37 -1.96
CA THR A 231 2.53 25.06 -0.91
C THR A 231 3.96 24.51 -0.78
N LEU A 232 4.13 23.20 -0.73
CA LEU A 232 5.45 22.55 -0.66
C LEU A 232 6.31 22.91 -1.87
N LYS A 233 5.72 22.93 -3.07
CA LYS A 233 6.39 23.33 -4.30
C LYS A 233 6.81 24.81 -4.26
N GLU A 234 5.89 25.73 -3.88
CA GLU A 234 6.19 27.16 -3.74
C GLU A 234 7.32 27.40 -2.73
N LYS A 235 7.29 26.70 -1.62
CA LYS A 235 8.29 26.83 -0.54
C LYS A 235 9.56 26.03 -0.81
N ASN A 236 9.64 25.27 -1.88
CA ASN A 236 10.75 24.36 -2.18
C ASN A 236 11.08 23.45 -0.99
N VAL A 237 10.08 22.73 -0.49
CA VAL A 237 10.18 21.73 0.58
C VAL A 237 9.74 20.39 0.06
N LYS A 238 10.48 19.34 0.41
CA LYS A 238 10.10 17.96 0.13
C LYS A 238 9.61 17.29 1.42
N ALA A 239 8.61 16.43 1.28
CA ALA A 239 7.99 15.70 2.37
C ALA A 239 7.91 14.20 2.04
N VAL A 240 7.53 13.40 3.03
CA VAL A 240 7.12 11.99 2.83
C VAL A 240 5.62 11.93 2.95
N PHE A 241 4.96 11.30 1.98
CA PHE A 241 3.53 10.99 2.00
C PHE A 241 3.35 9.50 2.19
N PHE A 242 2.78 9.09 3.31
CA PHE A 242 2.50 7.69 3.61
C PHE A 242 1.09 7.36 3.12
N VAL A 243 1.02 6.68 1.99
CA VAL A 243 -0.25 6.38 1.31
C VAL A 243 -0.72 4.97 1.66
N THR A 244 -2.03 4.82 1.89
CA THR A 244 -2.67 3.50 1.91
C THR A 244 -2.90 3.00 0.49
N LYS A 245 -3.04 1.69 0.29
CA LYS A 245 -3.40 1.13 -1.03
C LYS A 245 -4.70 1.74 -1.57
N PRO A 246 -5.82 1.85 -0.79
CA PRO A 246 -7.04 2.51 -1.24
C PRO A 246 -6.84 3.96 -1.69
N TYR A 247 -6.01 4.74 -1.01
CA TYR A 247 -5.69 6.10 -1.44
C TYR A 247 -4.98 6.12 -2.79
N ALA A 248 -3.96 5.27 -2.95
CA ALA A 248 -3.22 5.20 -4.21
C ALA A 248 -4.09 4.73 -5.40
N VAL A 249 -5.09 3.88 -5.13
CA VAL A 249 -6.08 3.45 -6.12
C VAL A 249 -7.06 4.56 -6.47
N ALA A 250 -7.56 5.29 -5.47
CA ALA A 250 -8.59 6.31 -5.66
C ALA A 250 -8.04 7.60 -6.30
N ASP A 251 -6.82 8.00 -5.93
CA ASP A 251 -6.22 9.28 -6.29
C ASP A 251 -4.83 9.12 -6.95
N PRO A 252 -4.71 8.30 -8.01
CA PRO A 252 -3.42 7.98 -8.63
C PRO A 252 -2.72 9.23 -9.21
N GLU A 253 -3.47 10.23 -9.66
CA GLU A 253 -2.90 11.47 -10.18
C GLU A 253 -2.17 12.28 -9.08
N LEU A 254 -2.68 12.24 -7.84
CA LEU A 254 -2.02 12.89 -6.70
C LEU A 254 -0.75 12.14 -6.30
N VAL A 255 -0.79 10.81 -6.24
CA VAL A 255 0.40 9.98 -5.95
C VAL A 255 1.47 10.17 -7.03
N GLN A 256 1.09 10.15 -8.32
CA GLN A 256 2.03 10.42 -9.41
C GLN A 256 2.63 11.83 -9.29
N ARG A 257 1.82 12.83 -8.95
CA ARG A 257 2.28 14.19 -8.72
C ARG A 257 3.27 14.29 -7.55
N MET A 258 3.05 13.56 -6.45
CA MET A 258 3.99 13.48 -5.32
C MET A 258 5.35 12.98 -5.81
N ILE A 259 5.37 11.91 -6.60
CA ILE A 259 6.58 11.33 -7.19
C ILE A 259 7.26 12.31 -8.15
N ASP A 260 6.52 12.87 -9.12
CA ASP A 260 7.05 13.78 -10.14
C ASP A 260 7.61 15.07 -9.55
N GLU A 261 7.04 15.56 -8.48
CA GLU A 261 7.52 16.74 -7.76
C GLU A 261 8.69 16.41 -6.81
N GLY A 262 9.14 15.14 -6.75
CA GLY A 262 10.30 14.68 -5.98
C GLY A 262 10.04 14.57 -4.47
N HIS A 263 8.81 14.36 -4.07
CA HIS A 263 8.48 13.91 -2.73
C HIS A 263 8.73 12.41 -2.60
N THR A 264 8.88 11.92 -1.37
CA THR A 264 8.94 10.48 -1.11
C THR A 264 7.53 9.96 -0.87
N VAL A 265 7.12 8.94 -1.61
CA VAL A 265 5.91 8.17 -1.31
C VAL A 265 6.31 6.99 -0.43
N GLY A 266 5.73 6.90 0.74
CA GLY A 266 5.90 5.83 1.71
C GLY A 266 4.62 5.00 1.84
N ASN A 267 4.75 3.85 2.46
CA ASN A 267 3.71 2.85 2.61
C ASN A 267 2.98 3.00 3.94
N HIS A 268 1.65 3.08 3.91
CA HIS A 268 0.80 3.15 5.11
C HIS A 268 -0.16 1.95 5.24
N SER A 269 0.25 0.80 4.75
CA SER A 269 -0.49 -0.46 4.72
C SER A 269 -1.66 -0.52 3.72
N VAL A 270 -2.28 -1.67 3.61
CA VAL A 270 -3.46 -1.88 2.75
C VAL A 270 -4.73 -1.36 3.44
N ASN A 271 -5.07 -1.93 4.60
CA ASN A 271 -6.38 -1.74 5.23
C ASN A 271 -6.35 -0.77 6.42
N HIS A 272 -5.19 -0.25 6.78
CA HIS A 272 -5.01 0.58 7.98
C HIS A 272 -5.71 -0.05 9.21
N PRO A 273 -5.29 -1.27 9.66
CA PRO A 273 -6.01 -2.00 10.71
C PRO A 273 -6.10 -1.18 12.00
N ALA A 274 -7.33 -0.94 12.47
CA ALA A 274 -7.60 -0.07 13.62
C ALA A 274 -6.92 -0.53 14.92
N ASN A 275 -6.67 -1.83 15.05
CA ASN A 275 -5.94 -2.40 16.19
C ASN A 275 -4.41 -2.44 15.95
N GLY A 276 -3.95 -1.95 14.79
CA GLY A 276 -2.55 -1.98 14.36
C GLY A 276 -2.11 -3.34 13.81
N LEU A 277 -0.98 -3.37 13.12
CA LEU A 277 -0.40 -4.59 12.58
C LEU A 277 -0.23 -5.72 13.61
N PRO A 278 0.19 -5.46 14.87
CA PRO A 278 0.34 -6.54 15.86
C PRO A 278 -0.92 -7.35 16.16
N SER A 279 -2.10 -6.91 15.74
CA SER A 279 -3.35 -7.68 15.86
C SER A 279 -3.52 -8.75 14.78
N GLU A 280 -2.70 -8.69 13.74
CA GLU A 280 -2.73 -9.59 12.59
C GLU A 280 -1.68 -10.71 12.75
N THR A 281 -1.83 -11.81 12.02
CA THR A 281 -0.81 -12.85 11.93
C THR A 281 0.45 -12.34 11.20
N ILE A 282 1.56 -13.05 11.29
CA ILE A 282 2.81 -12.67 10.60
C ILE A 282 2.60 -12.54 9.09
N ASP A 283 1.85 -13.47 8.50
CA ASP A 283 1.57 -13.46 7.06
C ASP A 283 0.67 -12.29 6.67
N GLU A 284 -0.38 -12.00 7.46
CA GLU A 284 -1.25 -10.85 7.26
C GLU A 284 -0.49 -9.53 7.42
N GLN A 285 0.39 -9.40 8.42
CA GLN A 285 1.25 -8.23 8.58
C GLN A 285 2.16 -8.04 7.35
N THR A 286 2.73 -9.13 6.83
CA THR A 286 3.56 -9.08 5.62
C THR A 286 2.74 -8.63 4.41
N ASN A 287 1.53 -9.14 4.25
CA ASN A 287 0.63 -8.75 3.17
C ASN A 287 0.21 -7.28 3.27
N GLU A 288 -0.10 -6.76 4.49
CA GLU A 288 -0.39 -5.34 4.71
C GLU A 288 0.74 -4.40 4.25
N VAL A 289 1.99 -4.89 4.26
CA VAL A 289 3.14 -4.14 3.74
C VAL A 289 3.31 -4.34 2.24
N MET A 290 3.33 -5.59 1.78
CA MET A 290 3.77 -5.92 0.42
C MET A 290 2.71 -5.64 -0.64
N GLU A 291 1.43 -5.81 -0.38
CA GLU A 291 0.38 -5.51 -1.37
C GLU A 291 0.33 -4.03 -1.76
N THR A 292 0.57 -3.13 -0.81
CA THR A 292 0.67 -1.69 -1.13
C THR A 292 1.94 -1.40 -1.91
N HIS A 293 3.05 -2.07 -1.56
CA HIS A 293 4.32 -1.95 -2.28
C HIS A 293 4.18 -2.34 -3.75
N GLU A 294 3.70 -3.55 -3.99
CA GLU A 294 3.53 -4.08 -5.34
C GLU A 294 2.58 -3.20 -6.16
N TYR A 295 1.43 -2.81 -5.58
CA TYR A 295 0.51 -1.91 -6.27
C TYR A 295 1.18 -0.61 -6.71
N VAL A 296 1.94 0.05 -5.82
CA VAL A 296 2.60 1.32 -6.16
C VAL A 296 3.71 1.09 -7.18
N LYS A 297 4.50 0.03 -7.04
CA LYS A 297 5.54 -0.32 -8.01
C LYS A 297 4.97 -0.56 -9.42
N GLU A 298 3.89 -1.31 -9.53
CA GLU A 298 3.26 -1.64 -10.80
C GLU A 298 2.61 -0.44 -11.49
N ASN A 299 1.95 0.43 -10.71
CA ASN A 299 1.13 1.51 -11.27
C ASN A 299 1.85 2.86 -11.40
N PHE A 300 3.04 3.02 -10.80
CA PHE A 300 3.79 4.29 -10.80
C PHE A 300 5.22 4.14 -11.35
N GLY A 301 5.34 3.50 -12.52
CA GLY A 301 6.59 3.45 -13.28
C GLY A 301 7.75 2.73 -12.59
N GLY A 302 7.46 1.70 -11.77
CA GLY A 302 8.45 0.95 -11.02
C GLY A 302 8.92 1.66 -9.75
N TYR A 303 8.12 2.57 -9.19
CA TYR A 303 8.48 3.31 -7.98
C TYR A 303 8.64 2.36 -6.79
N GLU A 304 9.82 2.34 -6.19
CA GLU A 304 10.14 1.51 -5.02
C GLU A 304 9.92 2.32 -3.73
N MET A 305 8.98 1.88 -2.89
CA MET A 305 8.79 2.46 -1.57
C MET A 305 9.79 1.89 -0.57
N HIS A 306 10.36 2.75 0.28
CA HIS A 306 11.38 2.36 1.27
C HIS A 306 11.02 2.71 2.70
N TYR A 307 9.97 3.48 2.92
CA TYR A 307 9.51 3.91 4.24
C TYR A 307 8.12 3.38 4.52
N PHE A 308 7.94 2.81 5.70
CA PHE A 308 6.67 2.31 6.18
C PHE A 308 6.24 3.07 7.45
N ARG A 309 4.97 3.42 7.54
CA ARG A 309 4.38 3.97 8.76
C ARG A 309 3.31 3.03 9.29
N PHE A 310 3.45 2.67 10.55
CA PHE A 310 2.50 1.80 11.23
C PHE A 310 1.14 2.48 11.42
N PRO A 311 0.03 1.84 10.99
CA PRO A 311 -1.33 2.30 11.26
C PRO A 311 -1.55 2.62 12.73
N ALA A 312 -2.11 3.81 13.00
CA ALA A 312 -2.36 4.34 14.34
C ALA A 312 -1.12 4.36 15.27
N GLY A 313 0.10 4.22 14.74
CA GLY A 313 1.33 4.14 15.53
C GLY A 313 1.47 2.87 16.36
N LYS A 314 0.66 1.85 16.13
CA LYS A 314 0.67 0.59 16.88
C LYS A 314 1.65 -0.41 16.29
N PHE A 315 2.60 -0.85 17.07
CA PHE A 315 3.65 -1.76 16.64
C PHE A 315 4.04 -2.78 17.74
N SER A 316 4.86 -3.75 17.39
CA SER A 316 5.54 -4.68 18.32
C SER A 316 6.97 -4.93 17.85
N GLU A 317 7.81 -5.57 18.65
CA GLU A 317 9.15 -5.99 18.17
C GLU A 317 9.04 -6.94 16.97
N GLN A 318 8.06 -7.82 17.01
CA GLN A 318 7.78 -8.75 15.90
C GLN A 318 7.38 -8.00 14.63
N SER A 319 6.45 -7.03 14.72
CA SER A 319 6.00 -6.26 13.56
C SER A 319 7.09 -5.35 12.99
N LEU A 320 7.98 -4.78 13.83
CA LEU A 320 9.17 -4.04 13.37
C LEU A 320 10.11 -4.94 12.55
N ALA A 321 10.33 -6.18 13.03
CA ALA A 321 11.16 -7.15 12.32
C ALA A 321 10.54 -7.57 10.96
N ILE A 322 9.22 -7.76 10.91
CA ILE A 322 8.50 -8.05 9.66
C ILE A 322 8.71 -6.92 8.64
N VAL A 323 8.45 -5.68 9.04
CA VAL A 323 8.62 -4.50 8.18
C VAL A 323 10.07 -4.34 7.72
N ASN A 324 11.05 -4.55 8.63
CA ASN A 324 12.47 -4.55 8.26
C ASN A 324 12.79 -5.63 7.22
N ASN A 325 12.24 -6.83 7.37
CA ASN A 325 12.49 -7.97 6.47
C ASN A 325 11.79 -7.79 5.10
N CYS A 326 10.77 -6.95 5.03
CA CYS A 326 10.20 -6.44 3.78
C CYS A 326 11.04 -5.33 3.14
N ASN A 327 12.26 -5.11 3.61
CA ASN A 327 13.19 -4.09 3.12
C ASN A 327 12.75 -2.63 3.35
N TYR A 328 11.97 -2.37 4.39
CA TYR A 328 11.49 -1.05 4.77
C TYR A 328 12.24 -0.47 5.97
N THR A 329 12.29 0.85 6.05
CA THR A 329 12.58 1.61 7.26
C THR A 329 11.26 2.03 7.89
N SER A 330 11.01 1.65 9.14
CA SER A 330 9.83 2.10 9.88
C SER A 330 9.97 3.56 10.27
N VAL A 331 8.97 4.41 9.98
CA VAL A 331 9.01 5.84 10.31
C VAL A 331 7.86 6.21 11.22
N PHE A 332 8.20 6.59 12.44
CA PHE A 332 7.30 7.17 13.41
C PHE A 332 7.41 8.69 13.40
N TRP A 333 7.10 9.36 14.49
CA TRP A 333 7.14 10.82 14.61
C TRP A 333 7.63 11.28 15.96
N SER A 334 8.18 12.47 16.04
CA SER A 334 8.50 13.13 17.30
C SER A 334 7.54 14.29 17.62
N PHE A 335 6.64 14.58 16.70
CA PHE A 335 5.52 15.48 16.91
C PHE A 335 4.32 15.05 16.08
N ALA A 336 3.14 15.06 16.71
CA ALA A 336 1.84 14.95 16.09
C ALA A 336 0.81 15.72 16.91
N TYR A 337 -0.30 16.08 16.31
CA TYR A 337 -1.43 16.66 17.02
C TYR A 337 -2.75 16.17 16.42
N TYR A 338 -3.87 16.52 17.06
CA TYR A 338 -5.18 16.09 16.61
C TYR A 338 -5.66 16.96 15.44
N ASP A 339 -5.41 16.54 14.20
CA ASP A 339 -5.69 17.26 12.94
C ASP A 339 -6.52 16.46 11.93
N TYR A 340 -6.70 15.16 12.15
CA TYR A 340 -7.31 14.21 11.23
C TYR A 340 -8.86 14.16 11.27
N ASP A 341 -9.51 14.79 12.26
CA ASP A 341 -10.99 14.84 12.28
C ASP A 341 -11.50 15.93 11.36
N VAL A 342 -11.87 15.56 10.14
CA VAL A 342 -12.36 16.49 9.11
C VAL A 342 -13.61 17.26 9.52
N ASN A 343 -14.38 16.76 10.50
CA ASN A 343 -15.59 17.40 11.01
C ASN A 343 -15.32 18.33 12.19
N ASN A 344 -14.13 18.28 12.78
CA ASN A 344 -13.76 19.06 13.96
C ASN A 344 -12.31 19.53 13.86
N GLN A 345 -12.04 20.33 12.85
CA GLN A 345 -10.71 20.86 12.60
C GLN A 345 -10.26 21.85 13.69
N PRO A 346 -9.00 21.76 14.14
CA PRO A 346 -8.48 22.64 15.17
C PRO A 346 -8.30 24.08 14.66
N ASP A 347 -8.33 25.05 15.59
CA ASP A 347 -8.11 26.47 15.24
C ASP A 347 -6.73 26.70 14.61
N GLN A 348 -6.69 27.37 13.47
CA GLN A 348 -5.49 27.60 12.68
C GLN A 348 -4.38 28.33 13.47
N THR A 349 -4.74 29.39 14.21
CA THR A 349 -3.78 30.18 14.97
C THR A 349 -3.17 29.34 16.11
N ALA A 350 -4.00 28.59 16.84
CA ALA A 350 -3.54 27.73 17.90
C ALA A 350 -2.70 26.56 17.38
N SER A 351 -3.04 26.03 16.20
CA SER A 351 -2.29 24.97 15.52
C SER A 351 -0.92 25.43 15.06
N LEU A 352 -0.84 26.59 14.40
CA LEU A 352 0.44 27.18 14.01
C LEU A 352 1.33 27.43 15.23
N GLN A 353 0.78 27.98 16.31
CA GLN A 353 1.54 28.19 17.55
C GLN A 353 2.05 26.85 18.11
N LYS A 354 1.22 25.80 18.11
CA LYS A 354 1.61 24.48 18.59
C LYS A 354 2.73 23.87 17.73
N LEU A 355 2.68 23.97 16.41
CA LEU A 355 3.74 23.56 15.50
C LEU A 355 5.07 24.27 15.84
N MET A 356 5.01 25.60 16.05
CA MET A 356 6.18 26.40 16.39
C MET A 356 6.73 26.11 17.79
N ASP A 357 5.88 25.92 18.80
CA ASP A 357 6.29 25.62 20.18
C ASP A 357 7.00 24.26 20.30
N LYS A 358 6.78 23.37 19.33
CA LYS A 358 7.33 22.00 19.31
C LYS A 358 8.50 21.83 18.36
N LEU A 359 9.06 22.92 17.84
CA LEU A 359 10.30 22.88 17.05
C LEU A 359 11.44 22.27 17.87
N HIS A 360 12.11 21.28 17.31
CA HIS A 360 13.30 20.66 17.87
C HIS A 360 14.20 20.08 16.77
N PRO A 361 15.51 19.96 16.99
CA PRO A 361 16.43 19.36 16.03
C PRO A 361 16.10 17.89 15.77
N GLY A 362 16.10 17.50 14.50
CA GLY A 362 15.79 16.15 14.08
C GLY A 362 14.31 15.78 14.12
N ALA A 363 13.43 16.79 14.20
CA ALA A 363 12.00 16.60 14.33
C ALA A 363 11.39 15.90 13.11
N VAL A 364 10.64 14.83 13.35
CA VAL A 364 9.75 14.18 12.37
C VAL A 364 8.32 14.58 12.70
N TYR A 365 7.72 15.40 11.86
CA TYR A 365 6.36 15.91 12.02
C TYR A 365 5.38 14.99 11.31
N LEU A 366 4.44 14.41 12.05
CA LEU A 366 3.26 13.76 11.49
C LEU A 366 2.14 14.78 11.37
N LEU A 367 1.69 15.01 10.15
CA LEU A 367 0.51 15.78 9.77
C LEU A 367 -0.41 14.89 8.91
N HIS A 368 -1.68 15.27 8.77
CA HIS A 368 -2.61 14.59 7.88
C HIS A 368 -3.03 15.54 6.75
N ALA A 369 -3.06 15.04 5.53
CA ALA A 369 -3.35 15.89 4.37
C ALA A 369 -4.84 16.16 4.16
N GLU A 370 -5.73 15.37 4.77
CA GLU A 370 -7.16 15.67 4.85
C GLU A 370 -7.50 16.86 5.74
N SER A 371 -6.52 17.50 6.40
CA SER A 371 -6.71 18.62 7.29
C SER A 371 -6.77 19.97 6.55
N GLU A 372 -7.95 20.62 6.58
CA GLU A 372 -8.11 22.00 6.14
C GLU A 372 -7.17 22.96 6.88
N THR A 373 -7.01 22.73 8.18
CA THR A 373 -6.13 23.54 9.02
C THR A 373 -4.68 23.43 8.59
N ASN A 374 -4.16 22.20 8.36
CA ASN A 374 -2.81 22.00 7.87
C ASN A 374 -2.60 22.68 6.51
N ALA A 375 -3.51 22.50 5.57
CA ALA A 375 -3.44 23.14 4.26
C ALA A 375 -3.36 24.67 4.37
N ALA A 376 -4.10 25.27 5.31
CA ALA A 376 -4.13 26.70 5.49
C ALA A 376 -2.86 27.28 6.15
N ILE A 377 -2.23 26.56 7.10
CA ILE A 377 -1.12 27.09 7.90
C ILE A 377 0.26 26.63 7.44
N LEU A 378 0.36 25.62 6.58
CA LEU A 378 1.63 25.00 6.19
C LEU A 378 2.66 26.01 5.65
N GLY A 379 2.23 26.91 4.77
CA GLY A 379 3.11 27.94 4.20
C GLY A 379 3.70 28.87 5.25
N GLN A 380 2.88 29.34 6.20
CA GLN A 380 3.32 30.18 7.29
C GLN A 380 4.24 29.43 8.26
N PHE A 381 3.90 28.17 8.59
CA PHE A 381 4.75 27.31 9.42
C PHE A 381 6.15 27.15 8.84
N ILE A 382 6.26 26.91 7.53
CA ILE A 382 7.56 26.75 6.86
C ILE A 382 8.38 28.04 6.96
N ASP A 383 7.76 29.18 6.73
CA ASP A 383 8.45 30.48 6.80
C ASP A 383 8.90 30.83 8.22
N ASP A 384 8.05 30.61 9.22
CA ASP A 384 8.35 30.89 10.62
C ASP A 384 9.41 29.95 11.19
N ALA A 385 9.38 28.66 10.84
CA ALA A 385 10.41 27.70 11.23
C ALA A 385 11.78 28.05 10.62
N ARG A 386 11.81 28.48 9.35
CA ARG A 386 13.04 28.99 8.71
C ARG A 386 13.55 30.25 9.39
N ALA A 387 12.66 31.16 9.77
CA ALA A 387 13.02 32.37 10.52
C ALA A 387 13.61 32.03 11.91
N ALA A 388 13.18 30.92 12.53
CA ALA A 388 13.74 30.36 13.76
C ALA A 388 15.05 29.58 13.56
N GLY A 389 15.54 29.51 12.30
CA GLY A 389 16.82 28.89 11.94
C GLY A 389 16.74 27.38 11.70
N TYR A 390 15.55 26.86 11.41
CA TYR A 390 15.37 25.46 10.99
C TYR A 390 15.41 25.30 9.47
N GLU A 391 15.86 24.16 9.02
CA GLU A 391 15.83 23.73 7.62
C GLU A 391 14.86 22.56 7.47
N PHE A 392 14.14 22.51 6.33
CA PHE A 392 13.34 21.35 5.98
C PHE A 392 14.16 20.41 5.12
N ALA A 393 14.27 19.16 5.55
CA ALA A 393 15.02 18.12 4.88
C ALA A 393 14.11 16.95 4.50
N GLN A 394 14.53 16.23 3.47
CA GLN A 394 13.88 14.98 3.08
C GLN A 394 14.48 13.81 3.87
N LEU A 395 13.65 12.85 4.28
CA LEU A 395 14.14 11.56 4.75
C LEU A 395 14.73 10.83 3.54
N LEU A 396 16.02 10.50 3.62
CA LEU A 396 16.78 9.77 2.61
C LEU A 396 17.38 8.52 3.24
#